data_3b8c44b53ae4cc15549cc19059876ff9
#
_entry.id   3b8c44b53ae4cc15549cc19059876ff9
#
_cell.length_a   1.000
_cell.length_b   1.000
_cell.length_c   1.000
_cell.angle_alpha   90.00
_cell.angle_beta   90.00
_cell.angle_gamma   90.00
#
_symmetry.space_group_name_H-M   'P 1'
#
loop_
_entity.id
_entity.type
_entity.pdbx_description
1 polymer ?
#
loop_
_entity_poly.entity_id
_entity_poly.type
_entity_poly.pdbx_seq_one_letter_code
_entity_poly.pdbx_strand_id
1 'polypeptide(L)'
;MAGHVFLAGLAAEPAVVRLVLGAPAVRPAQVAGLVLVAADAGPWPVAVCAVGETAAGVVVQLTGAQESRLDFALRALGMVAADLPDGAGATYLGQGGGVMPATAPDVLAVVMAYLEDVLPLQGQVDAATLARRMSPALVRAASKLRARALAPTDLRRATRAGDIVTQAQRLPYAKFFAVEEYDLSWRRFDGSFSPPTTRAAFVSGDAVTVLPYDPKRDLVLVVEQIRAGPFARGDGQSWQIEAIAGRVDPFETPEQAARREAVEEAGLTLTDLIPVAQYYPSPGAKTEFLYSYVALTALPDGCAGVFGLAEEAEDIRGHLISFERLMELVASGEAANAPLILTALWLQRERGRLRAG
;
A
#
# COMPACT_ATOMS: atom_id res chain seq x y z
N MET A 1 18.25 27.63 21.64
CA MET A 1 19.47 26.85 21.99
C MET A 1 19.45 25.63 21.08
N ALA A 2 20.59 25.28 20.50
CA ALA A 2 20.67 24.07 19.68
C ALA A 2 20.57 22.84 20.59
N GLY A 3 19.51 22.04 20.42
CA GLY A 3 19.32 20.82 21.21
C GLY A 3 20.15 19.65 20.66
N HIS A 4 20.55 18.74 21.53
CA HIS A 4 21.12 17.46 21.11
C HIS A 4 20.02 16.39 21.25
N VAL A 5 19.83 15.58 20.20
CA VAL A 5 18.88 14.48 20.19
C VAL A 5 19.58 13.19 19.84
N PHE A 6 19.33 12.14 20.61
CA PHE A 6 19.77 10.79 20.30
C PHE A 6 18.72 10.10 19.42
N LEU A 7 19.16 9.54 18.30
CA LEU A 7 18.32 8.79 17.37
C LEU A 7 18.82 7.36 17.29
N ALA A 8 17.90 6.40 17.30
CA ALA A 8 18.22 4.97 17.21
C ALA A 8 17.22 4.24 16.30
N GLY A 9 17.56 3.05 15.84
CA GLY A 9 16.72 2.28 14.93
C GLY A 9 16.43 3.02 13.63
N LEU A 10 15.18 2.96 13.16
CA LEU A 10 14.75 3.63 11.93
C LEU A 10 15.06 5.15 11.93
N ALA A 11 14.91 5.82 13.08
CA ALA A 11 15.18 7.24 13.19
C ALA A 11 16.68 7.59 12.96
N ALA A 12 17.58 6.65 13.19
CA ALA A 12 19.03 6.81 12.97
C ALA A 12 19.47 6.40 11.54
N GLU A 13 18.59 5.86 10.72
CA GLU A 13 18.93 5.48 9.34
C GLU A 13 19.45 6.70 8.55
N PRO A 14 20.64 6.63 7.93
CA PRO A 14 21.24 7.78 7.26
C PRO A 14 20.34 8.43 6.19
N ALA A 15 19.53 7.63 5.50
CA ALA A 15 18.60 8.11 4.50
C ALA A 15 17.46 8.94 5.14
N VAL A 16 16.90 8.46 6.26
CA VAL A 16 15.86 9.16 7.03
C VAL A 16 16.40 10.47 7.60
N VAL A 17 17.57 10.41 8.25
CA VAL A 17 18.24 11.61 8.80
C VAL A 17 18.47 12.66 7.72
N ARG A 18 18.96 12.25 6.55
CA ARG A 18 19.22 13.15 5.41
C ARG A 18 17.93 13.75 4.85
N LEU A 19 16.87 12.96 4.68
CA LEU A 19 15.59 13.44 4.15
C LEU A 19 14.95 14.46 5.10
N VAL A 20 14.97 14.17 6.40
CA VAL A 20 14.30 15.00 7.41
C VAL A 20 15.11 16.24 7.74
N LEU A 21 16.43 16.11 7.91
CA LEU A 21 17.31 17.13 8.47
C LEU A 21 18.30 17.76 7.48
N GLY A 22 18.39 17.20 6.27
CA GLY A 22 19.41 17.58 5.32
C GLY A 22 20.77 16.93 5.65
N ALA A 23 21.80 17.72 5.88
CA ALA A 23 23.15 17.25 6.20
C ALA A 23 23.58 17.70 7.62
N PRO A 24 22.93 17.20 8.68
CA PRO A 24 23.31 17.56 10.03
C PRO A 24 24.65 16.91 10.42
N ALA A 25 25.34 17.49 11.41
CA ALA A 25 26.46 16.82 12.04
C ALA A 25 25.96 15.66 12.90
N VAL A 26 26.38 14.45 12.61
CA VAL A 26 26.03 13.23 13.34
C VAL A 26 27.26 12.63 14.01
N ARG A 27 27.07 12.08 15.22
CA ARG A 27 28.12 11.35 15.94
C ARG A 27 27.56 10.02 16.44
N PRO A 28 28.24 8.89 16.20
CA PRO A 28 27.86 7.62 16.83
C PRO A 28 27.81 7.74 18.34
N ALA A 29 26.84 7.09 18.95
CA ALA A 29 26.66 7.06 20.41
C ALA A 29 25.99 5.77 20.84
N GLN A 30 26.12 5.47 22.14
CA GLN A 30 25.40 4.39 22.81
C GLN A 30 24.71 4.97 24.04
N VAL A 31 23.48 4.58 24.28
CA VAL A 31 22.68 5.05 25.42
C VAL A 31 22.17 3.86 26.21
N ALA A 32 22.52 3.82 27.51
CA ALA A 32 22.01 2.84 28.46
C ALA A 32 20.54 3.12 28.81
N GLY A 33 19.82 2.07 29.14
CA GLY A 33 18.39 2.15 29.47
C GLY A 33 17.49 2.13 28.25
N LEU A 34 18.01 1.89 27.05
CA LEU A 34 17.28 1.73 25.80
C LEU A 34 17.62 0.42 25.12
N VAL A 35 16.65 -0.16 24.43
CA VAL A 35 16.84 -1.30 23.51
C VAL A 35 16.12 -1.07 22.22
N LEU A 36 16.59 -1.68 21.12
CA LEU A 36 15.90 -1.68 19.84
C LEU A 36 15.02 -2.93 19.72
N VAL A 37 13.77 -2.74 19.36
CA VAL A 37 12.76 -3.80 19.14
C VAL A 37 12.06 -3.59 17.81
N ALA A 38 11.32 -4.61 17.34
CA ALA A 38 10.44 -4.45 16.18
C ALA A 38 9.31 -3.48 16.53
N ALA A 39 9.00 -2.55 15.63
CA ALA A 39 7.87 -1.63 15.82
C ALA A 39 6.53 -2.35 15.62
N ASP A 40 5.50 -2.00 16.39
CA ASP A 40 4.13 -2.47 16.17
C ASP A 40 3.57 -1.95 14.84
N ALA A 41 4.07 -0.80 14.38
CA ALA A 41 3.60 -0.11 13.20
C ALA A 41 4.21 -0.60 11.88
N GLY A 42 5.24 -1.48 11.93
CA GLY A 42 5.87 -2.02 10.73
C GLY A 42 7.21 -2.71 10.99
N PRO A 43 7.79 -3.35 9.97
CA PRO A 43 8.97 -4.20 10.10
C PRO A 43 10.27 -3.37 10.18
N TRP A 44 10.36 -2.45 11.10
CA TRP A 44 11.56 -1.64 11.35
C TRP A 44 11.86 -1.52 12.84
N PRO A 45 13.14 -1.26 13.21
CA PRO A 45 13.53 -1.10 14.60
C PRO A 45 13.13 0.25 15.18
N VAL A 46 12.63 0.24 16.40
CA VAL A 46 12.39 1.43 17.23
C VAL A 46 13.05 1.28 18.59
N ALA A 47 13.42 2.40 19.22
CA ALA A 47 13.92 2.40 20.59
C ALA A 47 12.78 2.34 21.59
N VAL A 48 12.93 1.54 22.64
CA VAL A 48 12.07 1.49 23.82
C VAL A 48 12.90 1.53 25.10
N CYS A 49 12.31 1.96 26.21
CA CYS A 49 12.98 1.92 27.50
C CYS A 49 13.17 0.49 27.98
N ALA A 50 14.40 0.14 28.41
CA ALA A 50 14.72 -1.18 28.96
C ALA A 50 15.89 -1.09 29.95
N VAL A 51 15.63 -1.36 31.22
CA VAL A 51 16.65 -1.30 32.28
C VAL A 51 17.72 -2.38 32.04
N GLY A 52 18.98 -1.97 32.09
CA GLY A 52 20.13 -2.87 31.92
C GLY A 52 20.55 -3.09 30.45
N GLU A 53 19.77 -2.61 29.48
CA GLU A 53 20.10 -2.70 28.06
C GLU A 53 20.79 -1.41 27.57
N THR A 54 21.38 -1.48 26.36
CA THR A 54 22.06 -0.37 25.71
C THR A 54 21.75 -0.34 24.22
N ALA A 55 21.24 0.79 23.72
CA ALA A 55 20.99 0.99 22.30
C ALA A 55 22.13 1.77 21.63
N ALA A 56 22.55 1.29 20.47
CA ALA A 56 23.42 2.03 19.56
C ALA A 56 22.61 2.97 18.67
N GLY A 57 23.16 4.13 18.38
CA GLY A 57 22.51 5.14 17.54
C GLY A 57 23.44 6.30 17.21
N VAL A 58 22.85 7.45 16.95
CA VAL A 58 23.58 8.69 16.64
C VAL A 58 23.04 9.87 17.46
N VAL A 59 23.93 10.75 17.87
CA VAL A 59 23.56 12.06 18.41
C VAL A 59 23.63 13.11 17.30
N VAL A 60 22.58 13.88 17.18
CA VAL A 60 22.43 14.95 16.19
C VAL A 60 22.27 16.28 16.89
N GLN A 61 23.01 17.28 16.42
CA GLN A 61 22.81 18.66 16.87
C GLN A 61 21.83 19.36 15.92
N LEU A 62 20.74 19.91 16.47
CA LEU A 62 19.63 20.46 15.73
C LEU A 62 19.49 21.97 15.88
N THR A 63 19.09 22.64 14.80
CA THR A 63 18.47 23.97 14.87
C THR A 63 17.00 23.85 15.24
N GLY A 64 16.36 24.93 15.72
CA GLY A 64 14.93 24.88 16.07
C GLY A 64 14.01 24.46 14.90
N ALA A 65 14.35 24.84 13.65
CA ALA A 65 13.60 24.42 12.47
C ALA A 65 13.76 22.92 12.19
N GLN A 66 14.97 22.37 12.35
CA GLN A 66 15.25 20.93 12.22
C GLN A 66 14.57 20.13 13.34
N GLU A 67 14.55 20.65 14.57
CA GLU A 67 13.86 20.02 15.70
C GLU A 67 12.35 19.89 15.44
N SER A 68 11.70 20.96 15.00
CA SER A 68 10.28 20.93 14.64
C SER A 68 9.99 19.96 13.49
N ARG A 69 10.87 19.91 12.48
CA ARG A 69 10.70 19.01 11.35
C ARG A 69 10.93 17.54 11.73
N LEU A 70 11.91 17.26 12.60
CA LEU A 70 12.20 15.94 13.13
C LEU A 70 11.02 15.44 13.99
N ASP A 71 10.55 16.26 14.92
CA ASP A 71 9.41 15.93 15.78
C ASP A 71 8.17 15.58 14.96
N PHE A 72 7.86 16.39 13.96
CA PHE A 72 6.75 16.10 13.04
C PHE A 72 6.92 14.77 12.31
N ALA A 73 8.08 14.51 11.71
CA ALA A 73 8.35 13.30 10.95
C ALA A 73 8.28 12.04 11.82
N LEU A 74 8.92 12.04 13.00
CA LEU A 74 8.96 10.87 13.86
C LEU A 74 7.63 10.61 14.57
N ARG A 75 6.88 11.65 14.92
CA ARG A 75 5.50 11.49 15.42
C ARG A 75 4.56 10.96 14.34
N ALA A 76 4.74 11.35 13.08
CA ALA A 76 3.97 10.77 11.97
C ALA A 76 4.29 9.27 11.76
N LEU A 77 5.47 8.80 12.18
CA LEU A 77 5.85 7.39 12.26
C LEU A 77 5.43 6.71 13.57
N GLY A 78 4.60 7.36 14.40
CA GLY A 78 4.11 6.81 15.66
C GLY A 78 5.11 6.85 16.81
N MET A 79 6.23 7.55 16.67
CA MET A 79 7.22 7.71 17.74
C MET A 79 6.88 8.91 18.62
N VAL A 80 7.31 8.88 19.88
CA VAL A 80 7.05 9.92 20.87
C VAL A 80 8.37 10.45 21.42
N ALA A 81 8.50 11.77 21.48
CA ALA A 81 9.65 12.42 22.12
C ALA A 81 9.68 12.09 23.62
N ALA A 82 10.85 11.78 24.14
CA ALA A 82 11.11 11.45 25.51
C ALA A 82 12.48 11.96 25.96
N ASP A 83 12.67 12.16 27.25
CA ASP A 83 13.98 12.42 27.82
C ASP A 83 14.82 11.13 27.84
N LEU A 84 16.12 11.25 27.63
CA LEU A 84 17.04 10.14 27.82
C LEU A 84 17.03 9.66 29.28
N PRO A 85 17.24 8.34 29.54
CA PRO A 85 17.23 7.79 30.90
C PRO A 85 18.23 8.44 31.86
N ASP A 86 19.35 8.97 31.34
CA ASP A 86 20.39 9.67 32.08
C ASP A 86 20.13 11.20 32.22
N GLY A 87 19.05 11.70 31.63
CA GLY A 87 18.72 13.12 31.62
C GLY A 87 19.62 13.98 30.73
N ALA A 88 20.53 13.40 29.96
CA ALA A 88 21.52 14.13 29.17
C ALA A 88 21.00 14.67 27.82
N GLY A 89 19.71 14.49 27.53
CA GLY A 89 19.10 14.98 26.27
C GLY A 89 17.75 14.32 25.97
N ALA A 90 17.29 14.48 24.74
CA ALA A 90 16.04 13.92 24.25
C ALA A 90 16.27 12.76 23.27
N THR A 91 15.26 11.94 23.11
CA THR A 91 15.18 10.85 22.12
C THR A 91 13.74 10.70 21.62
N TYR A 92 13.54 9.75 20.69
CA TYR A 92 12.21 9.33 20.23
C TYR A 92 12.03 7.83 20.48
N LEU A 93 10.96 7.50 21.18
CA LEU A 93 10.60 6.14 21.54
C LEU A 93 9.41 5.69 20.69
N GLY A 94 9.44 4.44 20.20
CA GLY A 94 8.33 3.79 19.54
C GLY A 94 7.57 2.86 20.49
N GLN A 95 6.55 2.22 19.95
CA GLN A 95 5.87 1.07 20.55
C GLN A 95 6.26 -0.18 19.78
N GLY A 96 6.53 -1.26 20.50
CA GLY A 96 6.93 -2.51 19.87
C GLY A 96 7.49 -3.52 20.86
N GLY A 97 7.84 -4.67 20.32
CA GLY A 97 8.39 -5.79 21.09
C GLY A 97 9.01 -6.86 20.19
N GLY A 98 9.50 -7.92 20.80
CA GLY A 98 10.08 -9.05 20.08
C GLY A 98 11.48 -8.83 19.53
N VAL A 99 11.88 -9.66 18.56
CA VAL A 99 13.21 -9.62 17.96
C VAL A 99 13.32 -8.49 16.98
N MET A 100 14.35 -7.66 17.13
CA MET A 100 14.63 -6.53 16.24
C MET A 100 14.97 -7.03 14.83
N PRO A 101 14.19 -6.62 13.79
CA PRO A 101 14.59 -6.86 12.41
C PRO A 101 15.70 -5.88 11.99
N ALA A 102 16.59 -6.30 11.09
CA ALA A 102 17.35 -5.32 10.32
C ALA A 102 16.35 -4.59 9.38
N THR A 103 16.48 -3.27 9.24
CA THR A 103 15.67 -2.54 8.26
C THR A 103 16.05 -3.01 6.86
N ALA A 104 15.17 -3.76 6.20
CA ALA A 104 15.42 -4.20 4.84
C ALA A 104 15.35 -3.00 3.86
N PRO A 105 16.13 -3.01 2.76
CA PRO A 105 16.18 -1.89 1.82
C PRO A 105 14.82 -1.51 1.21
N ASP A 106 13.95 -2.48 0.96
CA ASP A 106 12.57 -2.28 0.47
C ASP A 106 11.67 -1.64 1.52
N VAL A 107 11.78 -2.04 2.78
CA VAL A 107 11.11 -1.41 3.92
C VAL A 107 11.53 0.05 4.05
N LEU A 108 12.84 0.31 4.01
CA LEU A 108 13.37 1.67 4.07
C LEU A 108 12.86 2.52 2.90
N ALA A 109 12.79 1.97 1.69
CA ALA A 109 12.26 2.68 0.52
C ALA A 109 10.79 3.09 0.71
N VAL A 110 9.95 2.22 1.25
CA VAL A 110 8.54 2.53 1.55
C VAL A 110 8.43 3.62 2.61
N VAL A 111 9.20 3.54 3.69
CA VAL A 111 9.23 4.58 4.73
C VAL A 111 9.70 5.93 4.17
N MET A 112 10.73 5.92 3.33
CA MET A 112 11.21 7.14 2.68
C MET A 112 10.13 7.77 1.79
N ALA A 113 9.43 6.97 0.98
CA ALA A 113 8.33 7.45 0.15
C ALA A 113 7.16 7.98 1.00
N TYR A 114 6.85 7.35 2.13
CA TYR A 114 5.88 7.85 3.10
C TYR A 114 6.30 9.21 3.67
N LEU A 115 7.55 9.36 4.09
CA LEU A 115 8.07 10.63 4.63
C LEU A 115 8.10 11.74 3.56
N GLU A 116 8.42 11.41 2.30
CA GLU A 116 8.29 12.36 1.17
C GLU A 116 6.87 12.91 1.02
N ASP A 117 5.85 12.06 1.28
CA ASP A 117 4.44 12.46 1.20
C ASP A 117 3.97 13.30 2.40
N VAL A 118 4.45 13.00 3.60
CA VAL A 118 3.94 13.66 4.81
C VAL A 118 4.69 14.94 5.17
N LEU A 119 5.99 15.03 4.89
CA LEU A 119 6.77 16.21 5.24
C LEU A 119 6.24 17.54 4.67
N PRO A 120 5.69 17.61 3.45
CA PRO A 120 5.05 18.83 2.94
C PRO A 120 3.78 19.24 3.68
N LEU A 121 3.18 18.33 4.46
CA LEU A 121 1.95 18.59 5.24
C LEU A 121 2.23 19.21 6.61
N GLN A 122 3.50 19.43 6.96
CA GLN A 122 3.88 20.10 8.22
C GLN A 122 3.23 21.48 8.31
N GLY A 123 2.54 21.75 9.43
CA GLY A 123 1.79 22.98 9.62
C GLY A 123 0.38 22.99 9.02
N GLN A 124 0.01 21.99 8.23
CA GLN A 124 -1.34 21.82 7.67
C GLN A 124 -2.12 20.70 8.35
N VAL A 125 -1.44 19.61 8.73
CA VAL A 125 -2.02 18.43 9.39
C VAL A 125 -1.17 18.11 10.61
N ASP A 126 -1.78 17.74 11.73
CA ASP A 126 -1.03 17.32 12.91
C ASP A 126 -0.44 15.90 12.72
N ALA A 127 0.74 15.67 13.31
CA ALA A 127 1.48 14.42 13.16
C ALA A 127 0.72 13.21 13.75
N ALA A 128 -0.06 13.39 14.81
CA ALA A 128 -0.84 12.31 15.42
C ALA A 128 -1.97 11.84 14.47
N THR A 129 -2.56 12.74 13.71
CA THR A 129 -3.53 12.39 12.66
C THR A 129 -2.86 11.57 11.55
N LEU A 130 -1.65 11.91 11.15
CA LEU A 130 -0.88 11.14 10.17
C LEU A 130 -0.49 9.75 10.72
N ALA A 131 -0.05 9.67 11.98
CA ALA A 131 0.27 8.40 12.64
C ALA A 131 -0.93 7.44 12.69
N ARG A 132 -2.13 7.93 13.04
CA ARG A 132 -3.36 7.10 13.00
C ARG A 132 -3.73 6.58 11.61
N ARG A 133 -3.18 7.18 10.56
CA ARG A 133 -3.41 6.83 9.15
C ARG A 133 -2.18 6.24 8.48
N MET A 134 -1.19 5.85 9.25
CA MET A 134 0.08 5.38 8.70
C MET A 134 -0.09 4.15 7.82
N SER A 135 -0.88 3.14 8.23
CA SER A 135 -1.10 1.92 7.44
C SER A 135 -1.60 2.22 6.01
N PRO A 136 -2.73 2.89 5.77
CA PRO A 136 -3.14 3.21 4.40
C PRO A 136 -2.18 4.16 3.67
N ALA A 137 -1.42 4.98 4.38
CA ALA A 137 -0.43 5.86 3.76
C ALA A 137 0.83 5.09 3.33
N LEU A 138 1.24 4.06 4.06
CA LEU A 138 2.32 3.13 3.65
C LEU A 138 1.91 2.30 2.43
N VAL A 139 0.68 1.79 2.37
CA VAL A 139 0.13 1.12 1.16
C VAL A 139 0.28 2.03 -0.05
N ARG A 140 -0.10 3.30 0.08
CA ARG A 140 0.06 4.30 -0.98
C ARG A 140 1.53 4.54 -1.35
N ALA A 141 2.40 4.68 -0.37
CA ALA A 141 3.83 4.90 -0.60
C ALA A 141 4.45 3.72 -1.38
N ALA A 142 4.10 2.49 -1.02
CA ALA A 142 4.52 1.29 -1.75
C ALA A 142 3.96 1.24 -3.17
N SER A 143 2.69 1.62 -3.37
CA SER A 143 2.07 1.75 -4.70
C SER A 143 2.83 2.76 -5.57
N LYS A 144 3.19 3.93 -5.02
CA LYS A 144 4.01 4.92 -5.73
C LYS A 144 5.39 4.38 -6.15
N LEU A 145 6.00 3.56 -5.32
CA LEU A 145 7.28 2.93 -5.67
C LEU A 145 7.13 1.96 -6.84
N ARG A 146 6.09 1.11 -6.81
CA ARG A 146 5.78 0.21 -7.93
C ARG A 146 5.46 0.98 -9.22
N ALA A 147 4.74 2.09 -9.11
CA ALA A 147 4.40 2.96 -10.25
C ALA A 147 5.62 3.63 -10.92
N ARG A 148 6.78 3.71 -10.23
CA ARG A 148 8.05 4.23 -10.81
C ARG A 148 8.69 3.27 -11.81
N ALA A 149 8.24 2.02 -11.88
CA ALA A 149 8.73 1.06 -12.88
C ALA A 149 8.46 1.56 -14.29
N LEU A 150 9.40 1.27 -15.20
CA LEU A 150 9.26 1.65 -16.60
C LEU A 150 8.06 0.93 -17.23
N ALA A 151 7.23 1.70 -17.91
CA ALA A 151 6.09 1.19 -18.64
C ALA A 151 6.29 1.37 -20.16
N PRO A 152 5.79 0.43 -21.00
CA PRO A 152 5.92 0.53 -22.47
C PRO A 152 5.36 1.84 -23.02
N THR A 153 6.07 2.43 -23.99
CA THR A 153 5.70 3.69 -24.64
C THR A 153 5.84 3.62 -26.15
N ASP A 154 5.52 2.47 -26.75
CA ASP A 154 5.67 2.25 -28.20
C ASP A 154 4.68 3.11 -29.02
N LEU A 155 3.47 3.32 -28.48
CA LEU A 155 2.44 4.16 -29.10
C LEU A 155 2.18 5.44 -28.31
N ARG A 156 2.09 5.32 -27.00
CA ARG A 156 1.81 6.48 -26.15
C ARG A 156 3.02 7.36 -25.97
N ARG A 157 2.78 8.67 -25.85
CA ARG A 157 3.83 9.63 -25.53
C ARG A 157 4.53 9.28 -24.20
N ALA A 158 5.85 9.17 -24.25
CA ALA A 158 6.67 9.06 -23.03
C ALA A 158 6.63 10.38 -22.26
N THR A 159 6.28 10.32 -20.97
CA THR A 159 6.30 11.51 -20.09
C THR A 159 7.75 11.88 -19.76
N ARG A 160 8.08 13.16 -19.93
CA ARG A 160 9.39 13.74 -19.64
C ARG A 160 9.32 14.66 -18.43
N ALA A 161 10.45 14.90 -17.79
CA ALA A 161 10.54 15.88 -16.73
C ALA A 161 10.05 17.25 -17.23
N GLY A 162 9.16 17.90 -16.47
CA GLY A 162 8.55 19.17 -16.82
C GLY A 162 7.36 19.08 -17.77
N ASP A 163 6.94 17.91 -18.23
CA ASP A 163 5.70 17.78 -19.02
C ASP A 163 4.43 17.98 -18.18
N ILE A 164 4.53 17.75 -16.87
CA ILE A 164 3.46 18.00 -15.91
C ILE A 164 4.02 18.88 -14.80
N VAL A 165 3.33 19.98 -14.53
CA VAL A 165 3.68 20.93 -13.47
C VAL A 165 2.55 20.95 -12.45
N THR A 166 2.88 20.64 -11.20
CA THR A 166 1.95 20.74 -10.07
C THR A 166 2.13 22.09 -9.39
N GLN A 167 1.09 22.93 -9.41
CA GLN A 167 1.08 24.23 -8.74
C GLN A 167 0.63 24.10 -7.27
N ALA A 168 -0.34 23.22 -7.01
CA ALA A 168 -0.82 22.95 -5.65
C ALA A 168 -1.30 21.50 -5.51
N GLN A 169 -1.20 21.00 -4.31
CA GLN A 169 -1.77 19.72 -3.87
C GLN A 169 -2.54 19.95 -2.57
N ARG A 170 -3.73 19.39 -2.48
CA ARG A 170 -4.61 19.45 -1.31
C ARG A 170 -5.13 18.05 -0.98
N LEU A 171 -5.49 17.84 0.29
CA LEU A 171 -6.01 16.59 0.82
C LEU A 171 -7.38 16.82 1.50
N PRO A 172 -8.45 17.09 0.73
CA PRO A 172 -9.76 17.46 1.28
C PRO A 172 -10.44 16.34 2.08
N TYR A 173 -10.15 15.09 1.78
CA TYR A 173 -10.64 13.94 2.52
C TYR A 173 -9.56 12.90 2.70
N ALA A 174 -9.47 12.37 3.91
CA ALA A 174 -8.45 11.40 4.24
C ALA A 174 -8.87 10.56 5.45
N LYS A 175 -9.43 9.37 5.21
CA LYS A 175 -9.73 8.33 6.20
C LYS A 175 -9.14 7.00 5.70
N PHE A 176 -9.92 5.95 5.60
CA PHE A 176 -9.52 4.67 5.00
C PHE A 176 -9.03 4.88 3.55
N PHE A 177 -9.83 5.58 2.74
CA PHE A 177 -9.40 6.14 1.46
C PHE A 177 -9.04 7.62 1.61
N ALA A 178 -8.49 8.20 0.55
CA ALA A 178 -8.26 9.63 0.47
C ALA A 178 -8.79 10.20 -0.85
N VAL A 179 -9.07 11.49 -0.84
CA VAL A 179 -9.26 12.28 -2.08
C VAL A 179 -8.16 13.32 -2.09
N GLU A 180 -7.40 13.36 -3.18
CA GLU A 180 -6.41 14.39 -3.42
C GLU A 180 -6.84 15.28 -4.56
N GLU A 181 -6.60 16.57 -4.40
CA GLU A 181 -6.79 17.56 -5.45
C GLU A 181 -5.45 18.16 -5.85
N TYR A 182 -5.26 18.28 -7.15
CA TYR A 182 -4.06 18.87 -7.76
C TYR A 182 -4.45 19.98 -8.70
N ASP A 183 -3.77 21.12 -8.61
CA ASP A 183 -3.78 22.12 -9.68
C ASP A 183 -2.60 21.80 -10.60
N LEU A 184 -2.91 21.33 -11.81
CA LEU A 184 -1.95 20.80 -12.77
C LEU A 184 -1.98 21.63 -14.06
N SER A 185 -0.80 21.84 -14.63
CA SER A 185 -0.62 22.20 -16.04
C SER A 185 0.19 21.11 -16.72
N TRP A 186 -0.17 20.78 -17.95
CA TRP A 186 0.56 19.76 -18.71
C TRP A 186 0.87 20.25 -20.13
N ARG A 187 1.96 19.72 -20.68
CA ARG A 187 2.35 19.99 -22.06
C ARG A 187 1.39 19.29 -23.02
N ARG A 188 0.70 20.07 -23.84
CA ARG A 188 -0.20 19.59 -24.88
C ARG A 188 0.56 18.94 -26.04
N PHE A 189 -0.15 18.28 -26.94
CA PHE A 189 0.43 17.67 -28.13
C PHE A 189 0.94 18.68 -29.15
N ASP A 190 0.44 19.91 -29.12
CA ASP A 190 0.93 21.03 -29.91
C ASP A 190 2.18 21.73 -29.34
N GLY A 191 2.67 21.22 -28.19
CA GLY A 191 3.83 21.76 -27.48
C GLY A 191 3.52 22.88 -26.49
N SER A 192 2.34 23.48 -26.52
CA SER A 192 1.89 24.48 -25.54
C SER A 192 1.61 23.84 -24.17
N PHE A 193 1.43 24.67 -23.13
CA PHE A 193 0.93 24.21 -21.84
C PHE A 193 -0.58 24.46 -21.71
N SER A 194 -1.27 23.54 -21.00
CA SER A 194 -2.64 23.78 -20.56
C SER A 194 -2.67 24.92 -19.53
N PRO A 195 -3.80 25.64 -19.40
CA PRO A 195 -4.00 26.46 -18.21
C PRO A 195 -4.00 25.57 -16.96
N PRO A 196 -3.71 26.12 -15.77
CA PRO A 196 -3.88 25.43 -14.51
C PRO A 196 -5.30 24.87 -14.40
N THR A 197 -5.40 23.58 -14.11
CA THR A 197 -6.69 22.87 -14.06
C THR A 197 -6.72 21.98 -12.82
N THR A 198 -7.75 22.14 -12.01
CA THR A 198 -7.93 21.28 -10.83
C THR A 198 -8.39 19.89 -11.25
N ARG A 199 -7.75 18.87 -10.70
CA ARG A 199 -8.10 17.45 -10.83
C ARG A 199 -8.15 16.79 -9.48
N ALA A 200 -9.21 16.07 -9.22
CA ALA A 200 -9.33 15.23 -8.03
C ALA A 200 -9.04 13.77 -8.39
N ALA A 201 -8.38 13.06 -7.48
CA ALA A 201 -8.15 11.63 -7.57
C ALA A 201 -8.62 10.94 -6.29
N PHE A 202 -9.39 9.86 -6.44
CA PHE A 202 -9.66 8.93 -5.36
C PHE A 202 -8.42 8.06 -5.15
N VAL A 203 -7.82 8.17 -3.99
CA VAL A 203 -6.55 7.50 -3.65
C VAL A 203 -6.84 6.22 -2.90
N SER A 204 -6.51 5.10 -3.54
CA SER A 204 -6.37 3.77 -2.95
C SER A 204 -4.98 3.22 -3.28
N GLY A 205 -4.60 2.13 -2.66
CA GLY A 205 -3.39 1.39 -3.03
C GLY A 205 -3.59 0.53 -4.27
N ASP A 206 -2.54 -0.17 -4.69
CA ASP A 206 -2.64 -1.25 -5.65
C ASP A 206 -3.45 -2.41 -5.07
N ALA A 207 -4.07 -3.20 -5.95
CA ALA A 207 -4.81 -4.38 -5.56
C ALA A 207 -4.50 -5.55 -6.49
N VAL A 208 -4.81 -6.75 -6.01
CA VAL A 208 -4.71 -7.98 -6.78
C VAL A 208 -6.10 -8.56 -7.00
N THR A 209 -6.25 -9.31 -8.08
CA THR A 209 -7.36 -10.24 -8.24
C THR A 209 -6.82 -11.60 -8.67
N VAL A 210 -7.37 -12.67 -8.14
CA VAL A 210 -7.01 -14.03 -8.55
C VAL A 210 -8.26 -14.89 -8.73
N LEU A 211 -8.35 -15.52 -9.89
CA LEU A 211 -9.40 -16.48 -10.22
C LEU A 211 -8.81 -17.89 -10.13
N PRO A 212 -9.14 -18.68 -9.08
CA PRO A 212 -8.77 -20.08 -9.01
C PRO A 212 -9.49 -20.88 -10.12
N TYR A 213 -8.73 -21.69 -10.85
CA TYR A 213 -9.23 -22.50 -11.95
C TYR A 213 -8.68 -23.93 -11.87
N ASP A 214 -9.58 -24.91 -11.89
CA ASP A 214 -9.26 -26.33 -12.01
C ASP A 214 -9.37 -26.76 -13.49
N PRO A 215 -8.26 -26.89 -14.21
CA PRO A 215 -8.28 -27.23 -15.63
C PRO A 215 -8.78 -28.66 -15.92
N LYS A 216 -8.66 -29.58 -14.95
CA LYS A 216 -9.12 -30.96 -15.10
C LYS A 216 -10.64 -31.05 -15.04
N ARG A 217 -11.24 -30.37 -14.07
CA ARG A 217 -12.68 -30.37 -13.85
C ARG A 217 -13.41 -29.25 -14.58
N ASP A 218 -12.66 -28.29 -15.11
CA ASP A 218 -13.19 -27.08 -15.78
C ASP A 218 -14.06 -26.23 -14.85
N LEU A 219 -13.61 -26.07 -13.60
CA LEU A 219 -14.30 -25.33 -12.58
C LEU A 219 -13.50 -24.09 -12.18
N VAL A 220 -14.22 -23.05 -11.77
CA VAL A 220 -13.66 -21.84 -11.16
C VAL A 220 -14.27 -21.61 -9.78
N LEU A 221 -13.53 -20.97 -8.89
CA LEU A 221 -14.06 -20.45 -7.64
C LEU A 221 -14.19 -18.92 -7.77
N VAL A 222 -15.41 -18.42 -7.58
CA VAL A 222 -15.71 -17.00 -7.48
C VAL A 222 -16.25 -16.70 -6.08
N VAL A 223 -16.17 -15.45 -5.66
CA VAL A 223 -16.64 -15.00 -4.35
C VAL A 223 -17.77 -14.00 -4.50
N GLU A 224 -18.67 -13.98 -3.53
CA GLU A 224 -19.78 -13.03 -3.42
C GLU A 224 -19.64 -12.25 -2.13
N GLN A 225 -19.68 -10.93 -2.22
CA GLN A 225 -19.63 -10.05 -1.06
C GLN A 225 -20.32 -8.70 -1.33
N ILE A 226 -20.72 -8.03 -0.26
CA ILE A 226 -21.29 -6.67 -0.35
C ILE A 226 -20.20 -5.66 -0.75
N ARG A 227 -20.54 -4.73 -1.64
CA ARG A 227 -19.65 -3.63 -2.02
C ARG A 227 -20.33 -2.27 -1.86
N ALA A 228 -19.59 -1.35 -1.23
CA ALA A 228 -20.06 0.02 -0.99
C ALA A 228 -20.30 0.83 -2.27
N GLY A 229 -19.60 0.53 -3.35
CA GLY A 229 -19.75 1.22 -4.64
C GLY A 229 -21.15 1.09 -5.23
N PRO A 230 -21.67 -0.12 -5.49
CA PRO A 230 -23.04 -0.35 -5.95
C PRO A 230 -24.08 0.23 -4.98
N PHE A 231 -23.90 0.04 -3.67
CA PHE A 231 -24.77 0.64 -2.67
C PHE A 231 -24.85 2.17 -2.79
N ALA A 232 -23.70 2.83 -2.85
CA ALA A 232 -23.61 4.29 -2.95
C ALA A 232 -24.16 4.83 -4.28
N ARG A 233 -24.06 4.04 -5.37
CA ARG A 233 -24.66 4.36 -6.66
C ARG A 233 -26.19 4.24 -6.63
N GLY A 234 -26.75 3.51 -5.67
CA GLY A 234 -28.19 3.24 -5.56
C GLY A 234 -28.66 2.03 -6.38
N ASP A 235 -27.74 1.09 -6.65
CA ASP A 235 -28.10 -0.16 -7.33
C ASP A 235 -29.05 -1.00 -6.46
N GLY A 236 -29.99 -1.67 -7.08
CA GLY A 236 -30.89 -2.59 -6.40
C GLY A 236 -30.22 -3.85 -5.86
N GLN A 237 -28.95 -4.11 -6.28
CA GLN A 237 -28.13 -5.23 -5.85
C GLN A 237 -26.72 -4.75 -5.47
N SER A 238 -26.40 -4.88 -4.19
CA SER A 238 -25.09 -4.44 -3.65
C SER A 238 -24.09 -5.59 -3.48
N TRP A 239 -24.55 -6.85 -3.48
CA TRP A 239 -23.65 -8.01 -3.51
C TRP A 239 -23.11 -8.21 -4.93
N GLN A 240 -21.81 -8.43 -5.01
CA GLN A 240 -21.10 -8.58 -6.29
C GLN A 240 -20.46 -9.97 -6.37
N ILE A 241 -20.47 -10.55 -7.57
CA ILE A 241 -19.69 -11.74 -7.90
C ILE A 241 -18.33 -11.28 -8.41
N GLU A 242 -17.27 -11.74 -7.77
CA GLU A 242 -15.90 -11.28 -8.02
C GLU A 242 -14.91 -12.45 -8.09
N ALA A 243 -13.73 -12.23 -8.65
CA ALA A 243 -12.55 -13.02 -8.32
C ALA A 243 -12.11 -12.67 -6.90
N ILE A 244 -11.39 -13.55 -6.22
CA ILE A 244 -10.71 -13.25 -4.95
C ILE A 244 -9.89 -11.97 -5.15
N ALA A 245 -9.97 -11.01 -4.23
CA ALA A 245 -9.38 -9.69 -4.44
C ALA A 245 -9.05 -8.96 -3.15
N GLY A 246 -7.85 -8.40 -3.07
CA GLY A 246 -7.47 -7.56 -1.95
C GLY A 246 -6.37 -6.57 -2.27
N ARG A 247 -6.02 -5.75 -1.31
CA ARG A 247 -4.96 -4.77 -1.46
C ARG A 247 -3.59 -5.40 -1.35
N VAL A 248 -2.63 -4.85 -2.08
CA VAL A 248 -1.22 -5.19 -1.90
C VAL A 248 -0.69 -4.42 -0.71
N ASP A 249 -0.30 -5.13 0.33
CA ASP A 249 0.26 -4.53 1.53
C ASP A 249 1.63 -3.86 1.29
N PRO A 250 2.08 -2.94 2.17
CA PRO A 250 3.27 -2.12 1.91
C PRO A 250 4.55 -2.91 1.67
N PHE A 251 4.66 -4.12 2.25
CA PHE A 251 5.89 -4.90 2.30
C PHE A 251 5.75 -6.28 1.64
N GLU A 252 4.77 -6.44 0.76
CA GLU A 252 4.56 -7.66 -0.02
C GLU A 252 4.56 -7.37 -1.53
N THR A 253 4.81 -8.41 -2.31
CA THR A 253 4.63 -8.38 -3.77
C THR A 253 3.17 -8.64 -4.13
N PRO A 254 2.72 -8.26 -5.35
CA PRO A 254 1.37 -8.61 -5.82
C PRO A 254 1.08 -10.12 -5.79
N GLU A 255 2.09 -10.97 -6.07
CA GLU A 255 1.95 -12.42 -6.01
C GLU A 255 1.77 -12.93 -4.57
N GLN A 256 2.46 -12.33 -3.59
CA GLN A 256 2.28 -12.64 -2.17
C GLN A 256 0.89 -12.23 -1.70
N ALA A 257 0.44 -11.02 -2.06
CA ALA A 257 -0.92 -10.56 -1.79
C ALA A 257 -1.97 -11.52 -2.35
N ALA A 258 -1.86 -11.93 -3.63
CA ALA A 258 -2.81 -12.86 -4.25
C ALA A 258 -2.89 -14.21 -3.52
N ARG A 259 -1.77 -14.70 -2.97
CA ARG A 259 -1.74 -15.95 -2.19
C ARG A 259 -2.34 -15.77 -0.80
N ARG A 260 -2.07 -14.66 -0.13
CA ARG A 260 -2.63 -14.33 1.18
C ARG A 260 -4.15 -14.20 1.08
N GLU A 261 -4.66 -13.40 0.14
CA GLU A 261 -6.09 -13.21 -0.07
C GLU A 261 -6.82 -14.52 -0.40
N ALA A 262 -6.20 -15.42 -1.17
CA ALA A 262 -6.78 -16.73 -1.46
C ALA A 262 -6.96 -17.60 -0.20
N VAL A 263 -6.08 -17.47 0.79
CA VAL A 263 -6.24 -18.14 2.07
C VAL A 263 -7.33 -17.47 2.90
N GLU A 264 -7.37 -16.15 2.96
CA GLU A 264 -8.30 -15.36 3.77
C GLU A 264 -9.74 -15.46 3.25
N GLU A 265 -9.96 -15.29 1.92
CA GLU A 265 -11.28 -15.26 1.30
C GLU A 265 -11.83 -16.63 0.86
N ALA A 266 -10.99 -17.66 0.74
CA ALA A 266 -11.41 -18.95 0.20
C ALA A 266 -10.75 -20.18 0.86
N GLY A 267 -9.86 -20.02 1.83
CA GLY A 267 -9.13 -21.12 2.46
C GLY A 267 -8.22 -21.88 1.48
N LEU A 268 -7.82 -21.29 0.35
CA LEU A 268 -7.04 -21.92 -0.70
C LEU A 268 -5.56 -21.58 -0.62
N THR A 269 -4.70 -22.60 -0.67
CA THR A 269 -3.26 -22.42 -0.89
C THR A 269 -2.96 -22.53 -2.38
N LEU A 270 -2.51 -21.42 -2.98
CA LEU A 270 -2.20 -21.34 -4.40
C LEU A 270 -0.71 -21.56 -4.68
N THR A 271 -0.39 -22.35 -5.72
CA THR A 271 0.99 -22.59 -6.16
C THR A 271 1.32 -21.85 -7.45
N ASP A 272 0.55 -22.04 -8.51
CA ASP A 272 0.83 -21.54 -9.85
C ASP A 272 -0.05 -20.33 -10.17
N LEU A 273 0.56 -19.15 -10.19
CA LEU A 273 -0.08 -17.89 -10.57
C LEU A 273 0.31 -17.55 -12.01
N ILE A 274 -0.67 -17.43 -12.89
CA ILE A 274 -0.48 -17.01 -14.28
C ILE A 274 -0.94 -15.56 -14.41
N PRO A 275 -0.05 -14.61 -14.78
CA PRO A 275 -0.44 -13.23 -14.98
C PRO A 275 -1.45 -13.09 -16.12
N VAL A 276 -2.52 -12.35 -15.87
CA VAL A 276 -3.56 -12.02 -16.86
C VAL A 276 -3.31 -10.65 -17.45
N ALA A 277 -3.30 -9.64 -16.61
CA ALA A 277 -3.08 -8.24 -16.98
C ALA A 277 -2.71 -7.38 -15.78
N GLN A 278 -2.11 -6.22 -16.09
CA GLN A 278 -1.84 -5.14 -15.12
C GLN A 278 -2.45 -3.86 -15.70
N TYR A 279 -3.34 -3.20 -14.94
CA TYR A 279 -4.13 -2.12 -15.51
C TYR A 279 -4.75 -1.19 -14.48
N TYR A 280 -5.12 0.01 -14.93
CA TYR A 280 -5.98 0.92 -14.17
C TYR A 280 -7.46 0.58 -14.45
N PRO A 281 -8.29 0.31 -13.44
CA PRO A 281 -9.73 0.10 -13.64
C PRO A 281 -10.46 1.39 -14.00
N SER A 282 -9.97 2.55 -13.54
CA SER A 282 -10.56 3.86 -13.80
C SER A 282 -9.51 4.97 -13.76
N PRO A 283 -8.64 5.09 -14.79
CA PRO A 283 -7.49 6.01 -14.77
C PRO A 283 -7.87 7.50 -14.73
N GLY A 284 -9.12 7.83 -15.03
CA GLY A 284 -9.64 9.22 -14.96
C GLY A 284 -9.97 9.68 -13.54
N ALA A 285 -10.09 8.77 -12.58
CA ALA A 285 -10.59 9.09 -11.24
C ALA A 285 -9.85 8.43 -10.09
N LYS A 286 -9.21 7.27 -10.30
CA LYS A 286 -8.59 6.45 -9.25
C LYS A 286 -7.09 6.26 -9.46
N THR A 287 -6.35 6.18 -8.35
CA THR A 287 -4.94 5.77 -8.37
C THR A 287 -4.75 4.25 -8.35
N GLU A 288 -5.80 3.49 -8.08
CA GLU A 288 -5.78 2.04 -8.01
C GLU A 288 -5.20 1.41 -9.28
N PHE A 289 -4.24 0.52 -9.10
CA PHE A 289 -3.65 -0.29 -10.16
C PHE A 289 -3.83 -1.77 -9.82
N LEU A 290 -4.37 -2.55 -10.74
CA LEU A 290 -4.73 -3.94 -10.53
C LEU A 290 -3.73 -4.89 -11.19
N TYR A 291 -3.38 -5.95 -10.45
CA TYR A 291 -2.63 -7.10 -10.91
C TYR A 291 -3.58 -8.31 -10.91
N SER A 292 -4.01 -8.75 -12.08
CA SER A 292 -4.94 -9.87 -12.21
C SER A 292 -4.22 -11.18 -12.57
N TYR A 293 -4.63 -12.27 -11.91
CA TYR A 293 -4.05 -13.59 -12.06
C TYR A 293 -5.15 -14.65 -12.28
N VAL A 294 -4.78 -15.73 -12.95
CA VAL A 294 -5.46 -17.03 -12.87
C VAL A 294 -4.55 -17.96 -12.08
N ALA A 295 -5.09 -18.66 -11.10
CA ALA A 295 -4.34 -19.67 -10.35
C ALA A 295 -4.77 -21.08 -10.79
N LEU A 296 -3.83 -21.88 -11.30
CA LEU A 296 -4.10 -23.29 -11.58
C LEU A 296 -4.03 -24.09 -10.28
N THR A 297 -5.16 -24.64 -9.87
CA THR A 297 -5.26 -25.39 -8.63
C THR A 297 -6.38 -26.43 -8.70
N ALA A 298 -6.28 -27.50 -7.92
CA ALA A 298 -7.40 -28.42 -7.73
C ALA A 298 -8.47 -27.76 -6.86
N LEU A 299 -9.71 -27.79 -7.29
CA LEU A 299 -10.87 -27.26 -6.57
C LEU A 299 -11.78 -28.43 -6.13
N PRO A 300 -11.57 -29.00 -4.91
CA PRO A 300 -12.39 -30.13 -4.44
C PRO A 300 -13.83 -29.69 -4.16
N ASP A 301 -14.76 -30.65 -4.20
CA ASP A 301 -16.12 -30.40 -3.74
C ASP A 301 -16.08 -29.95 -2.27
N GLY A 302 -16.86 -28.92 -1.94
CA GLY A 302 -16.88 -28.33 -0.60
C GLY A 302 -15.79 -27.27 -0.33
N CYS A 303 -14.96 -26.90 -1.31
CA CYS A 303 -14.06 -25.75 -1.15
C CYS A 303 -14.82 -24.39 -1.14
N ALA A 304 -16.07 -24.38 -1.61
CA ALA A 304 -16.94 -23.23 -1.48
C ALA A 304 -17.52 -23.18 -0.05
N GLY A 305 -17.40 -22.03 0.60
CA GLY A 305 -17.82 -21.81 1.99
C GLY A 305 -18.08 -20.35 2.27
N VAL A 306 -18.20 -20.00 3.55
CA VAL A 306 -18.22 -18.61 4.02
C VAL A 306 -16.90 -18.34 4.73
N PHE A 307 -16.23 -17.28 4.31
CA PHE A 307 -14.89 -16.89 4.72
C PHE A 307 -14.84 -15.37 4.98
N GLY A 308 -13.66 -14.84 5.17
CA GLY A 308 -13.37 -13.44 5.44
C GLY A 308 -12.88 -13.22 6.86
N LEU A 309 -12.25 -12.07 7.08
CA LEU A 309 -11.70 -11.68 8.36
C LEU A 309 -12.76 -10.94 9.20
N ALA A 310 -13.08 -11.49 10.37
CA ALA A 310 -14.04 -10.88 11.29
C ALA A 310 -13.62 -9.48 11.75
N GLU A 311 -12.32 -9.23 11.85
CA GLU A 311 -11.74 -7.93 12.21
C GLU A 311 -11.97 -6.86 11.13
N GLU A 312 -12.16 -7.28 9.87
CA GLU A 312 -12.46 -6.41 8.73
C GLU A 312 -13.98 -6.36 8.43
N ALA A 313 -14.79 -7.02 9.24
CA ALA A 313 -16.24 -7.17 9.05
C ALA A 313 -16.58 -7.80 7.67
N GLU A 314 -15.76 -8.72 7.21
CA GLU A 314 -15.96 -9.44 5.95
C GLU A 314 -16.91 -10.61 6.13
N ASP A 315 -17.82 -10.77 5.16
CA ASP A 315 -18.76 -11.88 5.00
C ASP A 315 -18.74 -12.28 3.52
N ILE A 316 -17.85 -13.24 3.19
CA ILE A 316 -17.50 -13.61 1.83
C ILE A 316 -17.95 -15.04 1.57
N ARG A 317 -18.83 -15.23 0.58
CA ARG A 317 -19.31 -16.54 0.16
C ARG A 317 -18.62 -17.01 -1.11
N GLY A 318 -17.93 -18.15 -1.04
CA GLY A 318 -17.38 -18.83 -2.20
C GLY A 318 -18.45 -19.59 -3.00
N HIS A 319 -18.34 -19.56 -4.33
CA HIS A 319 -19.13 -20.35 -5.27
C HIS A 319 -18.24 -21.13 -6.21
N LEU A 320 -18.32 -22.46 -6.15
CA LEU A 320 -17.66 -23.37 -7.09
C LEU A 320 -18.60 -23.61 -8.27
N ILE A 321 -18.24 -23.08 -9.44
CA ILE A 321 -19.07 -23.15 -10.65
C ILE A 321 -18.26 -23.63 -11.87
N SER A 322 -18.96 -24.15 -12.89
CA SER A 322 -18.29 -24.46 -14.14
C SER A 322 -17.83 -23.18 -14.86
N PHE A 323 -16.78 -23.29 -15.66
CA PHE A 323 -16.35 -22.17 -16.51
C PHE A 323 -17.48 -21.69 -17.45
N GLU A 324 -18.30 -22.62 -17.96
CA GLU A 324 -19.45 -22.28 -18.78
C GLU A 324 -20.46 -21.42 -18.01
N ARG A 325 -20.75 -21.78 -16.74
CA ARG A 325 -21.63 -20.99 -15.89
C ARG A 325 -21.05 -19.59 -15.61
N LEU A 326 -19.75 -19.45 -15.42
CA LEU A 326 -19.12 -18.14 -15.30
C LEU A 326 -19.39 -17.29 -16.55
N MET A 327 -19.25 -17.86 -17.75
CA MET A 327 -19.51 -17.11 -18.99
C MET A 327 -20.98 -16.73 -19.17
N GLU A 328 -21.92 -17.56 -18.69
CA GLU A 328 -23.34 -17.19 -18.62
C GLU A 328 -23.59 -16.00 -17.69
N LEU A 329 -22.93 -15.97 -16.52
CA LEU A 329 -23.02 -14.85 -15.56
C LEU A 329 -22.45 -13.56 -16.17
N VAL A 330 -21.37 -13.65 -16.94
CA VAL A 330 -20.82 -12.51 -17.69
C VAL A 330 -21.81 -12.03 -18.76
N ALA A 331 -22.41 -12.97 -19.50
CA ALA A 331 -23.37 -12.64 -20.58
C ALA A 331 -24.69 -12.05 -20.07
N SER A 332 -25.16 -12.50 -18.91
CA SER A 332 -26.39 -11.99 -18.28
C SER A 332 -26.19 -10.63 -17.58
N GLY A 333 -24.93 -10.27 -17.27
CA GLY A 333 -24.58 -9.10 -16.47
C GLY A 333 -24.66 -9.30 -14.97
N GLU A 334 -24.89 -10.52 -14.46
CA GLU A 334 -24.82 -10.84 -13.03
C GLU A 334 -23.37 -10.72 -12.52
N ALA A 335 -22.37 -11.18 -13.30
CA ALA A 335 -20.98 -10.84 -13.08
C ALA A 335 -20.70 -9.45 -13.67
N ALA A 336 -20.90 -8.41 -12.86
CA ALA A 336 -20.78 -7.00 -13.26
C ALA A 336 -19.44 -6.35 -12.87
N ASN A 337 -18.53 -7.11 -12.29
CA ASN A 337 -17.21 -6.65 -11.84
C ASN A 337 -16.20 -6.71 -13.00
N ALA A 338 -15.64 -5.57 -13.40
CA ALA A 338 -14.74 -5.50 -14.56
C ALA A 338 -13.49 -6.40 -14.44
N PRO A 339 -12.76 -6.48 -13.30
CA PRO A 339 -11.65 -7.41 -13.13
C PRO A 339 -12.03 -8.88 -13.35
N LEU A 340 -13.18 -9.33 -12.84
CA LEU A 340 -13.67 -10.69 -13.09
C LEU A 340 -13.98 -10.90 -14.56
N ILE A 341 -14.71 -9.97 -15.20
CA ILE A 341 -15.05 -10.06 -16.64
C ILE A 341 -13.80 -10.16 -17.49
N LEU A 342 -12.80 -9.29 -17.25
CA LEU A 342 -11.53 -9.31 -17.97
C LEU A 342 -10.82 -10.66 -17.81
N THR A 343 -10.76 -11.18 -16.57
CA THR A 343 -10.09 -12.45 -16.26
C THR A 343 -10.84 -13.63 -16.88
N ALA A 344 -12.18 -13.62 -16.87
CA ALA A 344 -13.01 -14.65 -17.50
C ALA A 344 -12.80 -14.70 -19.04
N LEU A 345 -12.79 -13.54 -19.70
CA LEU A 345 -12.52 -13.44 -21.14
C LEU A 345 -11.09 -13.86 -21.50
N TRP A 346 -10.11 -13.52 -20.67
CA TRP A 346 -8.74 -14.00 -20.82
C TRP A 346 -8.68 -15.53 -20.67
N LEU A 347 -9.32 -16.07 -19.64
CA LEU A 347 -9.39 -17.52 -19.41
C LEU A 347 -10.10 -18.22 -20.57
N GLN A 348 -11.16 -17.65 -21.12
CA GLN A 348 -11.85 -18.19 -22.32
C GLN A 348 -10.87 -18.35 -23.49
N ARG A 349 -10.01 -17.37 -23.73
CA ARG A 349 -9.01 -17.42 -24.80
C ARG A 349 -7.95 -18.48 -24.53
N GLU A 350 -7.46 -18.60 -23.30
CA GLU A 350 -6.36 -19.49 -22.94
C GLU A 350 -6.80 -20.90 -22.50
N ARG A 351 -8.10 -21.11 -22.24
CA ARG A 351 -8.66 -22.32 -21.64
C ARG A 351 -8.22 -23.62 -22.34
N GLY A 352 -8.24 -23.64 -23.68
CA GLY A 352 -7.81 -24.80 -24.44
C GLY A 352 -6.36 -25.19 -24.14
N ARG A 353 -5.46 -24.21 -24.08
CA ARG A 353 -4.04 -24.41 -23.76
C ARG A 353 -3.86 -24.89 -22.31
N LEU A 354 -4.55 -24.27 -21.37
CA LEU A 354 -4.43 -24.59 -19.93
C LEU A 354 -5.00 -25.97 -19.58
N ARG A 355 -5.92 -26.50 -20.38
CA ARG A 355 -6.49 -27.86 -20.21
C ARG A 355 -5.69 -28.95 -20.90
N ALA A 356 -4.84 -28.59 -21.85
CA ALA A 356 -4.02 -29.56 -22.60
C ALA A 356 -2.67 -29.85 -21.93
N GLY A 357 -2.21 -29.03 -21.02
CA GLY A 357 -0.97 -29.19 -20.25
C GLY A 357 -1.24 -29.61 -18.86
#